data_84730ec9d7f2e569c78af48de1b16069
#
_entry.id   84730ec9d7f2e569c78af48de1b16069
#
_cell.length_a   1.000
_cell.length_b   1.000
_cell.length_c   1.000
_cell.angle_alpha   90.00
_cell.angle_beta   90.00
_cell.angle_gamma   90.00
#
_symmetry.space_group_name_H-M   'P 1'
#
loop_
_entity.id
_entity.type
_entity.pdbx_description
1 polymer ?
#
loop_
_entity_poly.entity_id
_entity_poly.type
_entity_poly.pdbx_seq_one_letter_code
_entity_poly.pdbx_strand_id
1 'polypeptide(L)'
;MNMVLDRTVELINSLTEKYSIDKDRIYNTGQSMGGMSSISLDSRYPDLFGGSYIVASKWDVNVTEPMKNQNIWFVASEGDPGAYPSLTEISDYLEKKGAKVQRMTVDAEQNQDEVNKEVQSKIENGYNIYYTVYKNGNHRYTWQHAYDMKPAMEWLFKQKRNSSKMK
;
A
#
# COMPACT_ATOMS: atom_id res chain seq x y z
N MET A 1 -20.41 -3.73 -0.48
CA MET A 1 -19.01 -3.58 -0.97
C MET A 1 -18.47 -4.83 -1.67
N ASN A 2 -18.76 -6.04 -1.20
CA ASN A 2 -18.21 -7.29 -1.76
C ASN A 2 -18.50 -7.48 -3.27
N MET A 3 -19.72 -7.30 -3.72
CA MET A 3 -20.12 -7.53 -5.12
C MET A 3 -19.40 -6.59 -6.12
N VAL A 4 -19.12 -5.33 -5.74
CA VAL A 4 -18.42 -4.38 -6.61
C VAL A 4 -16.94 -4.78 -6.75
N LEU A 5 -16.30 -5.22 -5.67
CA LEU A 5 -14.90 -5.66 -5.70
C LEU A 5 -14.74 -6.98 -6.48
N ASP A 6 -15.71 -7.90 -6.38
CA ASP A 6 -15.71 -9.12 -7.16
C ASP A 6 -15.81 -8.83 -8.67
N ARG A 7 -16.63 -7.85 -9.07
CA ARG A 7 -16.69 -7.36 -10.47
C ARG A 7 -15.36 -6.74 -10.93
N THR A 8 -14.64 -6.06 -10.04
CA THR A 8 -13.31 -5.52 -10.35
C THR A 8 -12.33 -6.67 -10.65
N VAL A 9 -12.35 -7.73 -9.86
CA VAL A 9 -11.50 -8.92 -10.10
C VAL A 9 -11.88 -9.64 -11.40
N GLU A 10 -13.17 -9.81 -11.68
CA GLU A 10 -13.65 -10.36 -12.95
C GLU A 10 -13.16 -9.53 -14.15
N LEU A 11 -13.20 -8.20 -14.04
CA LEU A 11 -12.68 -7.30 -15.07
C LEU A 11 -11.17 -7.47 -15.27
N ILE A 12 -10.38 -7.50 -14.19
CA ILE A 12 -8.93 -7.74 -14.25
C ILE A 12 -8.65 -9.06 -14.98
N ASN A 13 -9.32 -10.13 -14.60
CA ASN A 13 -9.16 -11.44 -15.24
C ASN A 13 -9.50 -11.39 -16.72
N SER A 14 -10.63 -10.81 -17.10
CA SER A 14 -11.05 -10.64 -18.50
C SER A 14 -10.03 -9.85 -19.32
N LEU A 15 -9.48 -8.76 -18.75
CA LEU A 15 -8.46 -7.96 -19.44
C LEU A 15 -7.14 -8.72 -19.59
N THR A 16 -6.74 -9.52 -18.59
CA THR A 16 -5.51 -10.33 -18.68
C THR A 16 -5.63 -11.52 -19.63
N GLU A 17 -6.85 -11.95 -19.95
CA GLU A 17 -7.11 -12.95 -20.98
C GLU A 17 -7.12 -12.33 -22.38
N LYS A 18 -7.61 -11.09 -22.49
CA LYS A 18 -7.79 -10.39 -23.77
C LYS A 18 -6.54 -9.68 -24.27
N TYR A 19 -5.68 -9.21 -23.37
CA TYR A 19 -4.51 -8.40 -23.68
C TYR A 19 -3.23 -9.03 -23.13
N SER A 20 -2.08 -8.74 -23.76
CA SER A 20 -0.75 -9.12 -23.26
C SER A 20 -0.36 -8.32 -22.03
N ILE A 21 -0.91 -8.68 -20.88
CA ILE A 21 -0.63 -8.06 -19.58
C ILE A 21 0.30 -8.97 -18.79
N ASP A 22 1.37 -8.40 -18.24
CA ASP A 22 2.21 -9.10 -17.26
C ASP A 22 1.43 -9.26 -15.96
N LYS A 23 0.89 -10.46 -15.74
CA LYS A 23 0.07 -10.78 -14.55
C LYS A 23 0.82 -10.64 -13.22
N ASP A 24 2.16 -10.66 -13.25
CA ASP A 24 2.98 -10.47 -12.06
C ASP A 24 3.20 -8.99 -11.71
N ARG A 25 2.80 -8.08 -12.60
CA ARG A 25 2.97 -6.62 -12.47
C ARG A 25 1.66 -5.85 -12.57
N ILE A 26 0.63 -6.35 -11.95
CA ILE A 26 -0.63 -5.61 -11.74
C ILE A 26 -0.54 -4.95 -10.37
N TYR A 27 -0.81 -3.66 -10.30
CA TYR A 27 -0.68 -2.89 -9.07
C TYR A 27 -2.01 -2.31 -8.64
N ASN A 28 -2.14 -2.12 -7.33
CA ASN A 28 -3.34 -1.59 -6.69
C ASN A 28 -3.00 -0.29 -5.96
N THR A 29 -3.83 0.72 -6.09
CA THR A 29 -3.69 1.96 -5.33
C THR A 29 -5.02 2.61 -5.07
N GLY A 30 -5.10 3.34 -3.98
CA GLY A 30 -6.26 4.15 -3.64
C GLY A 30 -6.04 5.02 -2.43
N GLN A 31 -6.77 6.13 -2.39
CA GLN A 31 -6.76 7.06 -1.26
C GLN A 31 -8.12 7.10 -0.57
N SER A 32 -8.12 7.26 0.75
CA SER A 32 -9.33 7.34 1.57
C SER A 32 -10.24 6.13 1.33
N MET A 33 -11.45 6.32 0.83
CA MET A 33 -12.36 5.23 0.47
C MET A 33 -11.78 4.31 -0.62
N GLY A 34 -11.01 4.84 -1.58
CA GLY A 34 -10.27 4.03 -2.56
C GLY A 34 -9.24 3.13 -1.89
N GLY A 35 -8.53 3.63 -0.86
CA GLY A 35 -7.61 2.83 -0.06
C GLY A 35 -8.33 1.74 0.75
N MET A 36 -9.54 2.00 1.25
CA MET A 36 -10.39 0.98 1.88
C MET A 36 -10.72 -0.16 0.90
N SER A 37 -11.03 0.18 -0.34
CA SER A 37 -11.26 -0.79 -1.41
C SER A 37 -10.00 -1.58 -1.72
N SER A 38 -8.83 -0.91 -1.75
CA SER A 38 -7.52 -1.54 -1.95
C SER A 38 -7.21 -2.55 -0.84
N ILE A 39 -7.35 -2.18 0.44
CA ILE A 39 -7.14 -3.09 1.57
C ILE A 39 -8.09 -4.30 1.49
N SER A 40 -9.35 -4.06 1.14
CA SER A 40 -10.32 -5.14 0.99
C SER A 40 -9.96 -6.10 -0.15
N LEU A 41 -9.48 -5.59 -1.28
CA LEU A 41 -8.97 -6.42 -2.38
C LEU A 41 -7.75 -7.23 -1.97
N ASP A 42 -6.76 -6.58 -1.34
CA ASP A 42 -5.52 -7.21 -0.89
C ASP A 42 -5.78 -8.30 0.16
N SER A 43 -6.74 -8.06 1.07
CA SER A 43 -7.12 -9.05 2.09
C SER A 43 -7.83 -10.26 1.51
N ARG A 44 -8.66 -10.06 0.48
CA ARG A 44 -9.49 -11.12 -0.11
C ARG A 44 -8.80 -11.87 -1.25
N TYR A 45 -7.89 -11.20 -1.95
CA TYR A 45 -7.18 -11.71 -3.11
C TYR A 45 -5.66 -11.48 -2.97
N PRO A 46 -5.02 -12.15 -1.99
CA PRO A 46 -3.64 -11.85 -1.59
C PRO A 46 -2.59 -12.11 -2.68
N ASP A 47 -2.93 -12.88 -3.69
CA ASP A 47 -2.03 -13.24 -4.81
C ASP A 47 -2.39 -12.50 -6.12
N LEU A 48 -3.25 -11.46 -6.06
CA LEU A 48 -3.71 -10.76 -7.25
C LEU A 48 -2.71 -9.70 -7.73
N PHE A 49 -2.13 -8.92 -6.81
CA PHE A 49 -1.30 -7.78 -7.14
C PHE A 49 0.20 -8.03 -6.89
N GLY A 50 1.04 -7.45 -7.75
CA GLY A 50 2.49 -7.40 -7.57
C GLY A 50 2.91 -6.46 -6.45
N GLY A 51 2.09 -5.44 -6.17
CA GLY A 51 2.25 -4.50 -5.07
C GLY A 51 1.07 -3.55 -4.95
N SER A 52 0.93 -2.94 -3.77
CA SER A 52 -0.16 -2.01 -3.44
C SER A 52 0.37 -0.74 -2.77
N TYR A 53 -0.20 0.41 -3.14
CA TYR A 53 0.10 1.71 -2.56
C TYR A 53 -1.15 2.32 -1.97
N ILE A 54 -1.25 2.34 -0.63
CA ILE A 54 -2.48 2.61 0.11
C ILE A 54 -2.34 3.91 0.89
N VAL A 55 -3.18 4.89 0.57
CA VAL A 55 -3.05 6.27 1.02
C VAL A 55 -4.22 6.69 1.89
N ALA A 56 -3.92 7.24 3.07
CA ALA A 56 -4.87 7.88 3.98
C ALA A 56 -6.14 7.06 4.20
N SER A 57 -6.00 5.80 4.59
CA SER A 57 -7.09 4.84 4.65
C SER A 57 -7.23 4.15 6.01
N LYS A 58 -8.30 3.41 6.19
CA LYS A 58 -8.58 2.62 7.39
C LYS A 58 -9.34 1.34 7.03
N TRP A 59 -9.19 0.30 7.83
CA TRP A 59 -9.94 -0.94 7.67
C TRP A 59 -9.98 -1.74 8.98
N ASP A 60 -10.78 -2.80 9.01
CA ASP A 60 -10.78 -3.77 10.12
C ASP A 60 -9.48 -4.58 10.09
N VAL A 61 -8.66 -4.45 11.13
CA VAL A 61 -7.37 -5.11 11.26
C VAL A 61 -7.48 -6.63 11.24
N ASN A 62 -8.59 -7.19 11.79
CA ASN A 62 -8.75 -8.64 11.93
C ASN A 62 -8.81 -9.41 10.62
N VAL A 63 -9.15 -8.74 9.51
CA VAL A 63 -9.24 -9.37 8.19
C VAL A 63 -7.98 -9.17 7.34
N THR A 64 -6.95 -8.46 7.84
CA THR A 64 -5.78 -8.08 7.05
C THR A 64 -4.64 -9.10 7.06
N GLU A 65 -4.71 -10.16 7.88
CA GLU A 65 -3.62 -11.16 7.96
C GLU A 65 -3.15 -11.71 6.62
N PRO A 66 -4.02 -11.96 5.60
CA PRO A 66 -3.57 -12.44 4.29
C PRO A 66 -2.59 -11.50 3.59
N MET A 67 -2.57 -10.21 3.96
CA MET A 67 -1.69 -9.19 3.37
C MET A 67 -0.23 -9.30 3.82
N LYS A 68 0.10 -10.08 4.84
CA LYS A 68 1.44 -10.13 5.47
C LYS A 68 2.61 -10.48 4.56
N ASN A 69 2.35 -11.16 3.45
CA ASN A 69 3.38 -11.57 2.48
C ASN A 69 3.36 -10.72 1.19
N GLN A 70 2.51 -9.71 1.11
CA GLN A 70 2.40 -8.84 -0.05
C GLN A 70 3.39 -7.68 0.02
N ASN A 71 3.65 -7.07 -1.13
CA ASN A 71 4.44 -5.85 -1.23
C ASN A 71 3.50 -4.66 -1.09
N ILE A 72 3.55 -3.96 0.05
CA ILE A 72 2.62 -2.88 0.35
C ILE A 72 3.37 -1.65 0.84
N TRP A 73 2.92 -0.49 0.37
CA TRP A 73 3.34 0.80 0.91
C TRP A 73 2.13 1.56 1.45
N PHE A 74 2.11 1.79 2.75
CA PHE A 74 1.11 2.60 3.43
C PHE A 74 1.59 4.04 3.57
N VAL A 75 0.69 5.01 3.42
CA VAL A 75 0.96 6.43 3.67
C VAL A 75 -0.16 7.05 4.48
N ALA A 76 0.19 7.72 5.57
CA ALA A 76 -0.73 8.50 6.39
C ALA A 76 -0.08 9.81 6.87
N SER A 77 -0.86 10.65 7.51
CA SER A 77 -0.37 11.84 8.24
C SER A 77 -0.79 11.75 9.70
N GLU A 78 0.05 12.22 10.63
CA GLU A 78 -0.23 12.21 12.06
C GLU A 78 -1.52 12.93 12.43
N GLY A 79 -1.85 14.01 11.72
CA GLY A 79 -3.09 14.78 11.91
C GLY A 79 -4.34 14.16 11.26
N ASP A 80 -4.26 12.93 10.76
CA ASP A 80 -5.43 12.18 10.27
C ASP A 80 -5.97 11.26 11.36
N PRO A 81 -7.07 11.63 12.06
CA PRO A 81 -7.57 10.87 13.20
C PRO A 81 -8.17 9.51 12.83
N GLY A 82 -8.41 9.27 11.55
CA GLY A 82 -8.96 8.00 11.06
C GLY A 82 -7.90 7.09 10.48
N ALA A 83 -7.12 7.58 9.53
CA ALA A 83 -6.16 6.76 8.80
C ALA A 83 -4.89 6.47 9.61
N TYR A 84 -4.35 7.44 10.34
CA TYR A 84 -3.10 7.27 11.06
C TYR A 84 -3.17 6.14 12.11
N PRO A 85 -4.12 6.13 13.06
CA PRO A 85 -4.21 5.05 14.02
C PRO A 85 -4.54 3.70 13.36
N SER A 86 -5.40 3.68 12.34
CA SER A 86 -5.79 2.44 11.69
C SER A 86 -4.66 1.80 10.89
N LEU A 87 -3.91 2.57 10.07
CA LEU A 87 -2.77 2.04 9.31
C LEU A 87 -1.61 1.67 10.23
N THR A 88 -1.44 2.37 11.36
CA THR A 88 -0.48 1.98 12.40
C THR A 88 -0.86 0.61 12.98
N GLU A 89 -2.10 0.43 13.41
CA GLU A 89 -2.61 -0.85 13.93
C GLU A 89 -2.46 -1.98 12.92
N ILE A 90 -2.82 -1.75 11.65
CA ILE A 90 -2.68 -2.74 10.58
C ILE A 90 -1.20 -3.11 10.38
N SER A 91 -0.30 -2.13 10.30
CA SER A 91 1.13 -2.39 10.10
C SER A 91 1.75 -3.16 11.28
N ASP A 92 1.36 -2.85 12.52
CA ASP A 92 1.80 -3.56 13.72
C ASP A 92 1.27 -5.00 13.76
N TYR A 93 0.01 -5.18 13.37
CA TYR A 93 -0.60 -6.51 13.29
C TYR A 93 0.07 -7.38 12.25
N LEU A 94 0.32 -6.86 11.05
CA LEU A 94 1.01 -7.58 9.98
C LEU A 94 2.44 -7.97 10.36
N GLU A 95 3.16 -7.07 11.07
CA GLU A 95 4.49 -7.36 11.59
C GLU A 95 4.46 -8.50 12.62
N LYS A 96 3.53 -8.48 13.55
CA LYS A 96 3.30 -9.60 14.51
C LYS A 96 2.96 -10.92 13.80
N LYS A 97 2.38 -10.86 12.60
CA LYS A 97 2.06 -12.02 11.76
C LYS A 97 3.21 -12.44 10.84
N GLY A 98 4.37 -11.79 10.93
CA GLY A 98 5.59 -12.17 10.24
C GLY A 98 5.94 -11.32 9.01
N ALA A 99 5.21 -10.26 8.72
CA ALA A 99 5.62 -9.28 7.72
C ALA A 99 6.88 -8.54 8.16
N LYS A 100 7.70 -8.12 7.21
CA LYS A 100 8.88 -7.27 7.47
C LYS A 100 8.50 -5.82 7.15
N VAL A 101 8.28 -5.04 8.21
CA VAL A 101 7.75 -3.69 8.11
C VAL A 101 8.84 -2.66 8.36
N GLN A 102 9.04 -1.74 7.42
CA GLN A 102 9.88 -0.56 7.58
C GLN A 102 9.00 0.67 7.77
N ARG A 103 9.20 1.37 8.86
CA ARG A 103 8.48 2.61 9.18
C ARG A 103 9.38 3.81 9.00
N MET A 104 8.82 4.90 8.51
CA MET A 104 9.52 6.17 8.36
C MET A 104 8.57 7.34 8.60
N THR A 105 9.10 8.39 9.21
CA THR A 105 8.39 9.66 9.39
C THR A 105 9.12 10.72 8.59
N VAL A 106 8.39 11.51 7.83
CA VAL A 106 8.87 12.66 7.08
C VAL A 106 8.06 13.89 7.48
N ASP A 107 8.67 15.07 7.44
CA ASP A 107 7.98 16.29 7.83
C ASP A 107 7.21 16.88 6.65
N ALA A 108 5.91 17.14 6.84
CA ALA A 108 5.06 17.77 5.84
C ALA A 108 5.46 19.22 5.51
N GLU A 109 6.26 19.86 6.36
CA GLU A 109 6.78 21.21 6.13
C GLU A 109 8.02 21.23 5.22
N GLN A 110 8.66 20.08 4.99
CA GLN A 110 9.76 19.94 4.04
C GLN A 110 9.28 20.07 2.59
N ASN A 111 10.17 20.53 1.71
CA ASN A 111 9.88 20.46 0.28
C ASN A 111 9.95 19.00 -0.22
N GLN A 112 9.30 18.71 -1.35
CA GLN A 112 9.16 17.36 -1.88
C GLN A 112 10.50 16.68 -2.21
N ASP A 113 11.53 17.44 -2.61
CA ASP A 113 12.84 16.87 -2.92
C ASP A 113 13.56 16.38 -1.66
N GLU A 114 13.40 17.10 -0.53
CA GLU A 114 13.92 16.65 0.77
C GLU A 114 13.21 15.41 1.25
N VAL A 115 11.87 15.37 1.16
CA VAL A 115 11.06 14.19 1.47
C VAL A 115 11.52 12.99 0.62
N ASN A 116 11.69 13.17 -0.68
CA ASN A 116 12.13 12.11 -1.57
C ASN A 116 13.53 11.58 -1.21
N LYS A 117 14.47 12.44 -0.86
CA LYS A 117 15.82 12.03 -0.41
C LYS A 117 15.75 11.23 0.90
N GLU A 118 14.94 11.69 1.85
CA GLU A 118 14.78 11.01 3.12
C GLU A 118 14.15 9.63 2.94
N VAL A 119 13.07 9.52 2.18
CA VAL A 119 12.41 8.25 1.85
C VAL A 119 13.37 7.32 1.13
N GLN A 120 14.10 7.81 0.11
CA GLN A 120 15.07 7.00 -0.63
C GLN A 120 16.14 6.40 0.28
N SER A 121 16.61 7.16 1.27
CA SER A 121 17.65 6.69 2.20
C SER A 121 17.20 5.55 3.11
N LYS A 122 15.89 5.34 3.25
CA LYS A 122 15.27 4.33 4.13
C LYS A 122 14.74 3.11 3.39
N ILE A 123 14.87 3.09 2.05
CA ILE A 123 14.51 1.90 1.27
C ILE A 123 15.64 0.89 1.34
N GLU A 124 15.38 -0.25 1.99
CA GLU A 124 16.33 -1.32 2.20
C GLU A 124 15.79 -2.65 1.67
N ASN A 125 16.69 -3.57 1.34
CA ASN A 125 16.31 -4.92 0.96
C ASN A 125 15.78 -5.71 2.16
N GLY A 126 14.80 -6.56 1.90
CA GLY A 126 14.28 -7.49 2.91
C GLY A 126 12.98 -7.04 3.58
N TYR A 127 12.50 -5.84 3.33
CA TYR A 127 11.19 -5.38 3.75
C TYR A 127 10.17 -5.58 2.61
N ASN A 128 9.00 -6.06 2.98
CA ASN A 128 7.88 -6.20 2.04
C ASN A 128 6.76 -5.19 2.32
N ILE A 129 6.77 -4.57 3.49
CA ILE A 129 5.82 -3.52 3.85
C ILE A 129 6.60 -2.26 4.25
N TYR A 130 6.20 -1.14 3.66
CA TYR A 130 6.66 0.20 4.06
C TYR A 130 5.50 1.01 4.60
N TYR A 131 5.76 1.82 5.61
CA TYR A 131 4.79 2.75 6.17
C TYR A 131 5.43 4.12 6.37
N THR A 132 4.99 5.09 5.57
CA THR A 132 5.41 6.48 5.66
C THR A 132 4.35 7.30 6.37
N VAL A 133 4.77 8.07 7.37
CA VAL A 133 3.93 9.00 8.11
C VAL A 133 4.42 10.42 7.88
N TYR A 134 3.52 11.30 7.41
CA TYR A 134 3.77 12.73 7.36
C TYR A 134 3.50 13.35 8.74
N LYS A 135 4.56 13.75 9.45
CA LYS A 135 4.47 14.62 10.62
C LYS A 135 3.92 15.99 10.20
N ASN A 136 3.11 16.61 11.02
CA ASN A 136 2.45 17.89 10.75
C ASN A 136 1.46 17.89 9.56
N GLY A 137 1.26 16.79 8.87
CA GLY A 137 0.26 16.65 7.81
C GLY A 137 -1.13 16.24 8.35
N ASN A 138 -2.13 16.33 7.50
CA ASN A 138 -3.50 15.89 7.77
C ASN A 138 -4.03 15.00 6.63
N HIS A 139 -5.27 14.56 6.72
CA HIS A 139 -5.91 13.69 5.73
C HIS A 139 -5.78 14.22 4.31
N ARG A 140 -6.12 15.51 4.09
CA ARG A 140 -6.04 16.14 2.77
C ARG A 140 -4.61 16.32 2.28
N TYR A 141 -3.68 16.66 3.17
CA TYR A 141 -2.26 16.77 2.85
C TYR A 141 -1.74 15.46 2.27
N THR A 142 -2.10 14.32 2.92
CA THR A 142 -1.67 12.99 2.44
C THR A 142 -2.10 12.74 0.99
N TRP A 143 -3.32 13.12 0.61
CA TRP A 143 -3.78 12.94 -0.78
C TRP A 143 -2.98 13.73 -1.79
N GLN A 144 -2.63 14.97 -1.43
CA GLN A 144 -1.97 15.90 -2.34
C GLN A 144 -0.51 15.53 -2.61
N HIS A 145 0.14 14.85 -1.65
CA HIS A 145 1.59 14.65 -1.68
C HIS A 145 2.04 13.19 -1.77
N ALA A 146 1.19 12.22 -1.42
CA ALA A 146 1.58 10.81 -1.40
C ALA A 146 2.10 10.31 -2.75
N TYR A 147 1.49 10.73 -3.86
CA TYR A 147 1.89 10.28 -5.20
C TYR A 147 3.08 11.04 -5.78
N ASP A 148 3.52 12.12 -5.15
CA ASP A 148 4.75 12.85 -5.48
C ASP A 148 5.99 12.23 -4.82
N MET A 149 5.79 11.18 -4.01
CA MET A 149 6.85 10.40 -3.38
C MET A 149 7.48 9.45 -4.41
N LYS A 150 8.35 9.98 -5.27
CA LYS A 150 8.99 9.25 -6.38
C LYS A 150 9.64 7.94 -5.94
N PRO A 151 10.44 7.87 -4.84
CA PRO A 151 11.07 6.62 -4.44
C PRO A 151 10.08 5.51 -4.12
N ALA A 152 8.91 5.85 -3.53
CA ALA A 152 7.86 4.88 -3.24
C ALA A 152 7.19 4.37 -4.52
N MET A 153 6.95 5.25 -5.51
CA MET A 153 6.41 4.85 -6.80
C MET A 153 7.41 3.96 -7.57
N GLU A 154 8.69 4.31 -7.57
CA GLU A 154 9.74 3.49 -8.18
C GLU A 154 9.86 2.12 -7.50
N TRP A 155 9.76 2.09 -6.18
CA TRP A 155 9.73 0.83 -5.44
C TRP A 155 8.52 -0.01 -5.84
N LEU A 156 7.32 0.56 -5.88
CA LEU A 156 6.09 -0.14 -6.25
C LEU A 156 6.22 -0.81 -7.63
N PHE A 157 6.66 -0.08 -8.64
CA PHE A 157 6.76 -0.59 -10.01
C PHE A 157 7.90 -1.62 -10.22
N LYS A 158 8.80 -1.78 -9.26
CA LYS A 158 9.80 -2.87 -9.25
C LYS A 158 9.25 -4.17 -8.66
N GLN A 159 8.13 -4.13 -7.95
CA GLN A 159 7.57 -5.31 -7.31
C GLN A 159 6.93 -6.25 -8.33
N LYS A 160 6.93 -7.53 -7.98
CA LYS A 160 6.22 -8.60 -8.68
C LYS A 160 5.49 -9.45 -7.65
N ARG A 161 4.35 -10.01 -8.01
CA ARG A 161 3.69 -10.98 -7.13
C ARG A 161 4.58 -12.21 -6.95
N ASN A 162 4.54 -12.79 -5.76
CA ASN A 162 5.30 -13.98 -5.43
C ASN A 162 4.59 -15.23 -6.01
N SER A 163 4.84 -15.53 -7.27
CA SER A 163 4.31 -16.73 -7.95
C SER A 163 4.87 -18.07 -7.41
N SER A 164 5.92 -18.04 -6.57
CA SER A 164 6.56 -19.23 -6.00
C SER A 164 5.78 -19.91 -4.85
N LYS A 165 4.65 -19.36 -4.41
CA LYS A 165 3.80 -19.94 -3.36
C LYS A 165 2.52 -20.62 -3.87
N MET A 166 2.35 -20.75 -5.19
CA MET A 166 1.21 -21.46 -5.82
C MET A 166 1.57 -22.91 -6.20
N LYS A 167 2.32 -23.59 -5.32
CA LYS A 167 2.53 -25.06 -5.43
C LYS A 167 2.12 -25.76 -4.15
#